data_cbd3982fc302a604eeaf9f5d01817c6e
#
_entry.id   cbd3982fc302a604eeaf9f5d01817c6e
#
_cell.length_a   1.000
_cell.length_b   1.000
_cell.length_c   1.000
_cell.angle_alpha   90.00
_cell.angle_beta   90.00
_cell.angle_gamma   90.00
#
_symmetry.space_group_name_H-M   'P 1'
#
loop_
_entity.id
_entity.type
_entity.pdbx_description
1 polymer ?
#
loop_
_entity_poly.entity_id
_entity_poly.type
_entity_poly.pdbx_seq_one_letter_code
_entity_poly.pdbx_strand_id
1 'polypeptide(L)'
;MDIGDYNAGNLPDFYAFTNADEVRLYKNDQFVSTFSHSAYSGLKHGPIRIDDTIGKLLETNEHFSKEKAADIRKCLLASKKYGSNLPLRYRLLYAKMMFQYKLSYSDGVTLFGKYVTGWGSDSITWRFDAIKNGKVVKSIIKRPSAKLHLSYQVSRTSLVEGSCYDMSAIRIQVKDEYHNLASYAQLPLNLITTGPIEIVGPNTVVTEGGMTGTYIKTTGEEGEAVLTISTPDCSAITIHFTITKEA
;
A
#
# COMPACT_ATOMS: atom_id res chain seq x y z
N MET A 1 2.11 -8.08 2.92
CA MET A 1 0.93 -8.32 2.09
C MET A 1 0.27 -6.98 1.84
N ASP A 2 -0.09 -6.67 0.63
CA ASP A 2 -0.82 -5.45 0.32
C ASP A 2 -2.30 -5.66 0.67
N ILE A 3 -2.82 -4.83 1.58
CA ILE A 3 -4.18 -4.98 2.12
C ILE A 3 -5.25 -4.37 1.21
N GLY A 4 -4.85 -3.61 0.20
CA GLY A 4 -5.76 -2.94 -0.73
C GLY A 4 -6.31 -3.86 -1.81
N ASP A 5 -5.62 -4.96 -2.11
CA ASP A 5 -5.93 -5.75 -3.30
C ASP A 5 -6.93 -6.89 -3.07
N TYR A 6 -6.99 -7.44 -1.86
CA TYR A 6 -7.85 -8.57 -1.53
C TYR A 6 -8.47 -8.47 -0.13
N ASN A 7 -9.75 -8.79 -0.01
CA ASN A 7 -10.43 -8.84 1.29
C ASN A 7 -9.78 -9.83 2.27
N ALA A 8 -9.23 -10.93 1.78
CA ALA A 8 -8.50 -11.91 2.60
C ALA A 8 -7.21 -11.32 3.21
N GLY A 9 -6.65 -10.27 2.63
CA GLY A 9 -5.50 -9.53 3.18
C GLY A 9 -5.80 -8.80 4.49
N ASN A 10 -7.08 -8.63 4.84
CA ASN A 10 -7.50 -7.96 6.07
C ASN A 10 -7.38 -8.85 7.32
N LEU A 11 -7.20 -10.17 7.16
CA LEU A 11 -7.11 -11.11 8.29
C LEU A 11 -5.81 -11.01 9.09
N PRO A 12 -4.60 -10.88 8.48
CA PRO A 12 -3.36 -10.73 9.25
C PRO A 12 -3.28 -9.37 9.96
N ASP A 13 -2.39 -9.28 10.95
CA ASP A 13 -2.02 -8.00 11.53
C ASP A 13 -1.21 -7.19 10.51
N PHE A 14 -1.38 -5.88 10.52
CA PHE A 14 -0.61 -4.96 9.67
C PHE A 14 0.56 -4.39 10.45
N TYR A 15 1.61 -4.04 9.73
CA TYR A 15 2.79 -3.40 10.31
C TYR A 15 3.11 -2.13 9.52
N ALA A 16 3.24 -1.01 10.23
CA ALA A 16 3.74 0.23 9.66
C ALA A 16 5.19 0.45 10.09
N PHE A 17 6.07 0.61 9.11
CA PHE A 17 7.48 0.96 9.29
C PHE A 17 7.61 2.46 9.01
N THR A 18 7.81 3.25 10.05
CA THR A 18 7.82 4.71 9.96
C THR A 18 8.68 5.31 11.07
N ASN A 19 9.15 6.53 10.84
CA ASN A 19 9.78 7.39 11.86
C ASN A 19 8.79 8.40 12.47
N ALA A 20 7.50 8.27 12.16
CA ALA A 20 6.43 9.03 12.82
C ALA A 20 6.21 8.50 14.23
N ASP A 21 5.56 9.28 15.10
CA ASP A 21 5.34 8.91 16.50
C ASP A 21 4.22 7.88 16.65
N GLU A 22 3.18 8.01 15.81
CA GLU A 22 1.99 7.17 15.82
C GLU A 22 1.37 7.06 14.42
N VAL A 23 0.49 6.06 14.23
CA VAL A 23 -0.33 5.88 13.03
C VAL A 23 -1.79 5.84 13.44
N ARG A 24 -2.61 6.67 12.81
CA ARG A 24 -4.08 6.64 12.91
C ARG A 24 -4.66 5.85 11.77
N LEU A 25 -5.51 4.88 12.12
CA LEU A 25 -6.20 4.03 11.17
C LEU A 25 -7.63 4.52 10.96
N TYR A 26 -8.02 4.57 9.69
CA TYR A 26 -9.41 4.82 9.27
C TYR A 26 -9.87 3.69 8.35
N LYS A 27 -11.13 3.30 8.48
CA LYS A 27 -11.83 2.34 7.62
C LYS A 27 -13.04 3.03 7.00
N ASN A 28 -13.07 3.16 5.67
CA ASN A 28 -14.10 3.90 4.94
C ASN A 28 -14.33 5.30 5.55
N ASP A 29 -13.22 6.04 5.75
CA ASP A 29 -13.13 7.36 6.37
C ASP A 29 -13.58 7.47 7.83
N GLN A 30 -14.01 6.37 8.46
CA GLN A 30 -14.32 6.33 9.88
C GLN A 30 -13.07 6.01 10.70
N PHE A 31 -12.81 6.81 11.73
CA PHE A 31 -11.69 6.59 12.64
C PHE A 31 -11.85 5.28 13.40
N VAL A 32 -10.81 4.45 13.36
CA VAL A 32 -10.75 3.16 14.04
C VAL A 32 -9.98 3.28 15.36
N SER A 33 -8.69 3.57 15.27
CA SER A 33 -7.79 3.64 16.43
C SER A 33 -6.49 4.34 16.09
N THR A 34 -5.70 4.62 17.13
CA THR A 34 -4.32 5.12 17.05
C THR A 34 -3.37 4.06 17.58
N PHE A 35 -2.25 3.86 16.87
CA PHE A 35 -1.23 2.88 17.20
C PHE A 35 0.13 3.54 17.33
N SER A 36 0.92 3.10 18.31
CA SER A 36 2.26 3.61 18.59
C SER A 36 3.31 2.52 18.40
N HIS A 37 4.57 2.91 18.38
CA HIS A 37 5.68 1.97 18.26
C HIS A 37 5.66 0.91 19.36
N SER A 38 5.91 -0.34 18.96
CA SER A 38 6.19 -1.41 19.89
C SER A 38 7.57 -1.21 20.51
N ALA A 39 7.72 -1.56 21.80
CA ALA A 39 9.01 -1.53 22.46
C ALA A 39 9.89 -2.69 21.94
N TYR A 40 10.81 -2.38 21.04
CA TYR A 40 11.85 -3.29 20.61
C TYR A 40 13.18 -2.82 21.18
N SER A 41 13.89 -3.71 21.89
CA SER A 41 15.21 -3.43 22.42
C SER A 41 16.16 -3.01 21.29
N GLY A 42 16.81 -1.85 21.45
CA GLY A 42 17.78 -1.34 20.48
C GLY A 42 17.20 -0.62 19.26
N LEU A 43 15.88 -0.55 19.08
CA LEU A 43 15.25 0.18 18.00
C LEU A 43 14.48 1.39 18.53
N LYS A 44 14.91 2.59 18.15
CA LYS A 44 14.22 3.85 18.51
C LYS A 44 12.81 3.91 17.92
N HIS A 45 12.64 3.43 16.70
CA HIS A 45 11.38 3.37 15.98
C HIS A 45 11.12 1.91 15.54
N GLY A 46 10.65 1.07 16.47
CA GLY A 46 10.20 -0.27 16.15
C GLY A 46 8.97 -0.24 15.25
N PRO A 47 8.62 -1.36 14.57
CA PRO A 47 7.43 -1.40 13.73
C PRO A 47 6.17 -1.16 14.57
N ILE A 48 5.25 -0.37 14.04
CA ILE A 48 3.93 -0.15 14.63
C ILE A 48 3.03 -1.30 14.20
N ARG A 49 2.60 -2.11 15.17
CA ARG A 49 1.66 -3.21 14.93
C ARG A 49 0.23 -2.71 15.00
N ILE A 50 -0.54 -2.98 13.94
CA ILE A 50 -1.95 -2.64 13.82
C ILE A 50 -2.74 -3.96 13.90
N ASP A 51 -3.18 -4.33 15.08
CA ASP A 51 -3.85 -5.60 15.39
C ASP A 51 -5.36 -5.44 15.67
N ASP A 52 -5.82 -4.20 15.79
CA ASP A 52 -7.23 -3.86 15.97
C ASP A 52 -7.75 -3.03 14.80
N THR A 53 -8.54 -3.67 13.93
CA THR A 53 -9.17 -3.04 12.77
C THR A 53 -10.64 -2.67 13.03
N ILE A 54 -11.12 -2.80 14.26
CA ILE A 54 -12.50 -2.56 14.68
C ILE A 54 -12.61 -1.27 15.51
N GLY A 55 -11.73 -1.10 16.50
CA GLY A 55 -11.68 0.08 17.36
C GLY A 55 -13.04 0.42 17.97
N LYS A 56 -13.53 1.63 17.70
CA LYS A 56 -14.83 2.16 18.17
C LYS A 56 -15.98 1.96 17.18
N LEU A 57 -15.76 1.33 16.04
CA LEU A 57 -16.79 1.21 15.00
C LEU A 57 -18.06 0.49 15.45
N LEU A 58 -17.96 -0.44 16.41
CA LEU A 58 -19.14 -1.10 16.98
C LEU A 58 -20.02 -0.15 17.81
N GLU A 59 -19.39 0.80 18.51
CA GLU A 59 -20.12 1.85 19.23
C GLU A 59 -20.80 2.82 18.28
N THR A 60 -20.05 3.23 17.23
CA THR A 60 -20.51 4.26 16.27
C THR A 60 -21.58 3.73 15.32
N ASN A 61 -21.39 2.53 14.75
CA ASN A 61 -22.24 2.03 13.67
C ASN A 61 -23.38 1.13 14.16
N GLU A 62 -23.15 0.35 15.24
CA GLU A 62 -24.15 -0.56 15.81
C GLU A 62 -24.82 0.04 17.04
N HIS A 63 -24.40 1.22 17.47
CA HIS A 63 -24.92 1.90 18.67
C HIS A 63 -24.87 1.02 19.92
N PHE A 64 -23.90 0.11 20.01
CA PHE A 64 -23.71 -0.73 21.19
C PHE A 64 -23.14 0.08 22.35
N SER A 65 -23.52 -0.30 23.58
CA SER A 65 -22.86 0.26 24.77
C SER A 65 -21.36 -0.05 24.75
N LYS A 66 -20.56 0.78 25.41
CA LYS A 66 -19.09 0.60 25.46
C LYS A 66 -18.68 -0.78 25.94
N GLU A 67 -19.38 -1.33 26.96
CA GLU A 67 -19.08 -2.67 27.49
C GLU A 67 -19.40 -3.75 26.44
N LYS A 68 -20.60 -3.74 25.85
CA LYS A 68 -21.02 -4.67 24.80
C LYS A 68 -20.08 -4.62 23.60
N ALA A 69 -19.76 -3.42 23.12
CA ALA A 69 -18.82 -3.23 22.01
C ALA A 69 -17.42 -3.77 22.30
N ALA A 70 -16.91 -3.53 23.52
CA ALA A 70 -15.60 -4.04 23.94
C ALA A 70 -15.54 -5.59 23.99
N ASP A 71 -16.59 -6.23 24.52
CA ASP A 71 -16.69 -7.68 24.58
C ASP A 71 -16.80 -8.30 23.18
N ILE A 72 -17.67 -7.76 22.31
CA ILE A 72 -17.80 -8.21 20.92
C ILE A 72 -16.47 -8.03 20.18
N ARG A 73 -15.82 -6.86 20.28
CA ARG A 73 -14.52 -6.62 19.67
C ARG A 73 -13.48 -7.66 20.08
N LYS A 74 -13.37 -7.97 21.38
CA LYS A 74 -12.46 -9.00 21.87
C LYS A 74 -12.75 -10.37 21.25
N CYS A 75 -14.03 -10.75 21.12
CA CYS A 75 -14.43 -12.00 20.49
C CYS A 75 -14.09 -12.04 19.01
N LEU A 76 -14.41 -10.98 18.27
CA LEU A 76 -14.12 -10.90 16.82
C LEU A 76 -12.62 -10.95 16.53
N LEU A 77 -11.80 -10.21 17.30
CA LEU A 77 -10.34 -10.25 17.19
C LEU A 77 -9.76 -11.60 17.62
N ALA A 78 -10.36 -12.26 18.61
CA ALA A 78 -9.97 -13.63 19.00
C ALA A 78 -10.29 -14.64 17.88
N SER A 79 -11.46 -14.54 17.24
CA SER A 79 -11.80 -15.38 16.09
C SER A 79 -10.89 -15.13 14.89
N LYS A 80 -10.52 -13.88 14.63
CA LYS A 80 -9.50 -13.52 13.63
C LYS A 80 -8.19 -14.26 13.89
N LYS A 81 -7.75 -14.30 15.17
CA LYS A 81 -6.44 -14.83 15.55
C LYS A 81 -6.40 -16.35 15.68
N TYR A 82 -7.44 -16.96 16.24
CA TYR A 82 -7.45 -18.38 16.64
C TYR A 82 -8.37 -19.25 15.75
N GLY A 83 -9.17 -18.64 14.88
CA GLY A 83 -10.17 -19.37 14.08
C GLY A 83 -11.13 -20.15 14.96
N SER A 84 -11.32 -21.45 14.65
CA SER A 84 -12.16 -22.38 15.44
C SER A 84 -11.53 -22.82 16.77
N ASN A 85 -10.22 -22.66 16.94
CA ASN A 85 -9.48 -23.12 18.13
C ASN A 85 -9.43 -22.06 19.23
N LEU A 86 -10.58 -21.52 19.62
CA LEU A 86 -10.67 -20.46 20.62
C LEU A 86 -10.25 -20.96 22.02
N PRO A 87 -9.33 -20.25 22.72
CA PRO A 87 -9.03 -20.46 24.12
C PRO A 87 -10.28 -20.34 25.00
N LEU A 88 -10.31 -21.11 26.15
CA LEU A 88 -11.46 -21.21 27.05
C LEU A 88 -12.02 -19.83 27.46
N ARG A 89 -11.14 -18.88 27.79
CA ARG A 89 -11.55 -17.50 28.16
C ARG A 89 -12.44 -16.82 27.15
N TYR A 90 -12.18 -17.04 25.85
CA TYR A 90 -13.00 -16.46 24.77
C TYR A 90 -14.28 -17.24 24.54
N ARG A 91 -14.27 -18.57 24.74
CA ARG A 91 -15.50 -19.39 24.73
C ARG A 91 -16.49 -18.94 25.80
N LEU A 92 -15.99 -18.63 27.01
CA LEU A 92 -16.81 -18.06 28.08
C LEU A 92 -17.34 -16.67 27.72
N LEU A 93 -16.53 -15.85 27.05
CA LEU A 93 -16.97 -14.53 26.60
C LEU A 93 -18.04 -14.65 25.51
N TYR A 94 -17.94 -15.61 24.60
CA TYR A 94 -19.00 -15.93 23.63
C TYR A 94 -20.29 -16.38 24.31
N ALA A 95 -20.21 -17.23 25.34
CA ALA A 95 -21.37 -17.61 26.14
C ALA A 95 -22.02 -16.36 26.80
N LYS A 96 -21.22 -15.48 27.41
CA LYS A 96 -21.70 -14.17 27.92
C LYS A 96 -22.47 -13.40 26.85
N MET A 97 -21.92 -13.30 25.63
CA MET A 97 -22.57 -12.57 24.54
C MET A 97 -23.93 -13.16 24.15
N MET A 98 -24.03 -14.49 24.09
CA MET A 98 -25.30 -15.15 23.76
C MET A 98 -26.33 -14.97 24.89
N PHE A 99 -25.97 -15.13 26.14
CA PHE A 99 -26.91 -15.05 27.28
C PHE A 99 -27.23 -13.61 27.69
N GLN A 100 -26.22 -12.78 27.87
CA GLN A 100 -26.40 -11.42 28.40
C GLN A 100 -26.84 -10.43 27.30
N TYR A 101 -26.23 -10.50 26.12
CA TYR A 101 -26.50 -9.55 25.04
C TYR A 101 -27.50 -10.10 24.01
N LYS A 102 -27.97 -11.34 24.19
CA LYS A 102 -28.92 -12.04 23.30
C LYS A 102 -28.50 -12.04 21.84
N LEU A 103 -27.17 -12.14 21.59
CA LEU A 103 -26.63 -12.24 20.25
C LEU A 103 -26.67 -13.70 19.79
N SER A 104 -27.26 -13.94 18.63
CA SER A 104 -27.24 -15.26 18.00
C SER A 104 -25.87 -15.55 17.34
N TYR A 105 -25.66 -16.81 16.98
CA TYR A 105 -24.47 -17.18 16.20
C TYR A 105 -24.44 -16.46 14.83
N SER A 106 -25.60 -16.31 14.18
CA SER A 106 -25.70 -15.59 12.90
C SER A 106 -25.34 -14.10 13.03
N ASP A 107 -25.70 -13.45 14.14
CA ASP A 107 -25.26 -12.06 14.39
C ASP A 107 -23.75 -11.98 14.51
N GLY A 108 -23.13 -12.97 15.20
CA GLY A 108 -21.69 -13.07 15.31
C GLY A 108 -20.99 -13.21 13.94
N VAL A 109 -21.51 -14.07 13.07
CA VAL A 109 -21.01 -14.27 11.70
C VAL A 109 -21.16 -12.99 10.87
N THR A 110 -22.32 -12.32 10.95
CA THR A 110 -22.57 -11.05 10.26
C THR A 110 -21.60 -9.96 10.71
N LEU A 111 -21.42 -9.80 12.02
CA LEU A 111 -20.46 -8.82 12.58
C LEU A 111 -19.02 -9.18 12.19
N PHE A 112 -18.66 -10.46 12.17
CA PHE A 112 -17.33 -10.89 11.72
C PHE A 112 -17.13 -10.57 10.22
N GLY A 113 -18.10 -10.86 9.38
CA GLY A 113 -18.09 -10.50 7.96
C GLY A 113 -17.91 -8.99 7.76
N LYS A 114 -18.70 -8.17 8.46
CA LYS A 114 -18.70 -6.71 8.32
C LYS A 114 -17.42 -6.05 8.85
N TYR A 115 -16.91 -6.48 9.99
CA TYR A 115 -15.82 -5.77 10.69
C TYR A 115 -14.44 -6.40 10.53
N VAL A 116 -14.36 -7.70 10.24
CA VAL A 116 -13.08 -8.43 10.15
C VAL A 116 -12.73 -8.79 8.72
N THR A 117 -13.57 -9.55 8.01
CA THR A 117 -13.22 -10.06 6.68
C THR A 117 -13.64 -9.14 5.54
N GLY A 118 -14.72 -8.38 5.70
CA GLY A 118 -15.33 -7.61 4.63
C GLY A 118 -16.01 -8.47 3.54
N TRP A 119 -16.25 -9.76 3.79
CA TRP A 119 -16.92 -10.63 2.84
C TRP A 119 -18.36 -10.20 2.58
N GLY A 120 -18.72 -10.05 1.31
CA GLY A 120 -20.06 -9.63 0.88
C GLY A 120 -20.35 -8.14 1.11
N SER A 121 -19.36 -7.33 1.47
CA SER A 121 -19.48 -5.87 1.59
C SER A 121 -18.78 -5.18 0.42
N ASP A 122 -19.07 -3.88 0.25
CA ASP A 122 -18.31 -3.01 -0.65
C ASP A 122 -16.82 -3.04 -0.32
N SER A 123 -15.99 -2.71 -1.31
CA SER A 123 -14.54 -2.67 -1.14
C SER A 123 -14.14 -1.73 0.00
N ILE A 124 -13.33 -2.26 0.92
CA ILE A 124 -12.87 -1.50 2.08
C ILE A 124 -11.76 -0.55 1.65
N THR A 125 -11.90 0.71 2.03
CA THR A 125 -10.84 1.71 1.94
C THR A 125 -10.17 1.84 3.29
N TRP A 126 -8.88 1.57 3.35
CA TRP A 126 -8.03 1.81 4.49
C TRP A 126 -7.24 3.10 4.30
N ARG A 127 -7.25 4.01 5.30
CA ARG A 127 -6.37 5.17 5.34
C ARG A 127 -5.51 5.11 6.60
N PHE A 128 -4.22 5.30 6.42
CA PHE A 128 -3.20 5.32 7.47
C PHE A 128 -2.57 6.71 7.48
N ASP A 129 -2.81 7.46 8.55
CA ASP A 129 -2.22 8.79 8.74
C ASP A 129 -1.04 8.67 9.72
N ALA A 130 0.17 8.91 9.23
CA ALA A 130 1.37 8.97 10.04
C ALA A 130 1.43 10.33 10.74
N ILE A 131 1.55 10.32 12.08
CA ILE A 131 1.53 11.51 12.92
C ILE A 131 2.93 11.73 13.50
N LYS A 132 3.45 12.92 13.37
CA LYS A 132 4.70 13.35 14.00
C LYS A 132 4.53 14.73 14.64
N ASN A 133 4.90 14.85 15.92
CA ASN A 133 4.69 16.07 16.69
C ASN A 133 3.23 16.56 16.64
N GLY A 134 2.27 15.64 16.72
CA GLY A 134 0.84 15.94 16.69
C GLY A 134 0.25 16.30 15.33
N LYS A 135 1.06 16.35 14.25
CA LYS A 135 0.62 16.71 12.89
C LYS A 135 0.69 15.51 11.95
N VAL A 136 -0.26 15.42 11.03
CA VAL A 136 -0.21 14.44 9.93
C VAL A 136 0.93 14.82 8.99
N VAL A 137 1.90 13.93 8.84
CA VAL A 137 3.07 14.13 7.95
C VAL A 137 2.96 13.32 6.66
N LYS A 138 2.18 12.24 6.67
CA LYS A 138 1.93 11.40 5.49
C LYS A 138 0.62 10.66 5.66
N SER A 139 -0.15 10.56 4.58
CA SER A 139 -1.33 9.68 4.48
C SER A 139 -1.10 8.66 3.38
N ILE A 140 -1.49 7.41 3.66
CA ILE A 140 -1.46 6.31 2.69
C ILE A 140 -2.88 5.75 2.63
N ILE A 141 -3.42 5.64 1.41
CA ILE A 141 -4.72 5.03 1.15
C ILE A 141 -4.49 3.68 0.48
N LYS A 142 -5.14 2.64 0.98
CA LYS A 142 -5.13 1.29 0.44
C LYS A 142 -6.55 0.82 0.21
N ARG A 143 -6.85 0.47 -1.05
CA ARG A 143 -8.11 -0.18 -1.46
C ARG A 143 -7.84 -0.95 -2.74
N PRO A 144 -8.71 -1.90 -3.13
CA PRO A 144 -8.65 -2.51 -4.44
C PRO A 144 -8.66 -1.43 -5.53
N SER A 145 -7.68 -1.47 -6.43
CA SER A 145 -7.52 -0.51 -7.52
C SER A 145 -7.84 -1.17 -8.84
N ALA A 146 -8.56 -0.47 -9.70
CA ALA A 146 -8.85 -0.88 -11.07
C ALA A 146 -7.98 -0.16 -12.11
N LYS A 147 -7.20 0.84 -11.69
CA LYS A 147 -6.41 1.68 -12.60
C LYS A 147 -4.96 1.69 -12.20
N LEU A 148 -4.11 1.39 -13.17
CA LEU A 148 -2.66 1.47 -13.03
C LEU A 148 -2.12 2.61 -13.87
N HIS A 149 -1.01 3.19 -13.44
CA HIS A 149 -0.28 4.18 -14.21
C HIS A 149 1.23 3.99 -14.06
N LEU A 150 1.97 4.37 -15.10
CA LEU A 150 3.43 4.37 -15.06
C LEU A 150 3.92 5.64 -14.35
N SER A 151 4.98 5.49 -13.58
CA SER A 151 5.71 6.58 -12.92
C SER A 151 7.19 6.32 -13.11
N TYR A 152 8.00 7.36 -13.21
CA TYR A 152 9.43 7.22 -13.39
C TYR A 152 10.24 8.15 -12.49
N GLN A 153 11.48 7.79 -12.30
CA GLN A 153 12.54 8.62 -11.76
C GLN A 153 13.73 8.54 -12.69
N VAL A 154 14.28 9.68 -13.08
CA VAL A 154 15.44 9.79 -13.95
C VAL A 154 16.58 10.43 -13.18
N SER A 155 17.81 9.94 -13.35
CA SER A 155 18.97 10.49 -12.65
C SER A 155 19.31 11.89 -13.14
N ARG A 156 19.22 12.14 -14.43
CA ARG A 156 19.41 13.44 -15.09
C ARG A 156 18.84 13.43 -16.49
N THR A 157 18.40 14.59 -16.96
CA THR A 157 17.83 14.81 -18.30
C THR A 157 18.75 15.63 -19.20
N SER A 158 19.75 16.32 -18.66
CA SER A 158 20.80 16.96 -19.42
C SER A 158 22.02 16.06 -19.44
N LEU A 159 22.48 15.70 -20.62
CA LEU A 159 23.62 14.82 -20.86
C LEU A 159 24.69 15.56 -21.68
N VAL A 160 25.94 15.22 -21.46
CA VAL A 160 27.08 15.86 -22.13
C VAL A 160 27.84 14.81 -22.91
N GLU A 161 27.80 14.89 -24.23
CA GLU A 161 28.62 14.07 -25.12
C GLU A 161 30.04 14.63 -25.16
N GLY A 162 31.01 13.84 -24.71
CA GLY A 162 32.42 14.21 -24.65
C GLY A 162 33.32 13.22 -25.39
N SER A 163 34.47 12.94 -24.82
CA SER A 163 35.38 11.90 -25.35
C SER A 163 34.80 10.49 -25.22
N CYS A 164 33.79 10.31 -24.38
CA CYS A 164 32.98 9.11 -24.26
C CYS A 164 31.50 9.49 -24.08
N TYR A 165 30.62 8.51 -24.28
CA TYR A 165 29.18 8.70 -24.05
C TYR A 165 28.85 9.06 -22.61
N ASP A 166 27.80 9.83 -22.43
CA ASP A 166 27.17 10.07 -21.13
C ASP A 166 25.92 9.19 -20.96
N MET A 167 25.53 8.92 -19.71
CA MET A 167 24.46 7.98 -19.36
C MET A 167 23.46 8.55 -18.35
N SER A 168 22.23 8.10 -18.48
CA SER A 168 21.19 8.35 -17.47
C SER A 168 20.50 7.04 -17.07
N ALA A 169 20.26 6.89 -15.77
CA ALA A 169 19.51 5.78 -15.20
C ALA A 169 18.02 6.16 -15.08
N ILE A 170 17.15 5.30 -15.54
CA ILE A 170 15.70 5.45 -15.44
C ILE A 170 15.13 4.34 -14.58
N ARG A 171 14.46 4.68 -13.50
CA ARG A 171 13.67 3.77 -12.69
C ARG A 171 12.21 3.93 -13.06
N ILE A 172 11.54 2.82 -13.33
CA ILE A 172 10.14 2.77 -13.75
C ILE A 172 9.33 2.04 -12.67
N GLN A 173 8.19 2.59 -12.31
CA GLN A 173 7.28 2.03 -11.31
C GLN A 173 5.87 1.99 -11.88
N VAL A 174 5.16 0.91 -11.59
CA VAL A 174 3.71 0.82 -11.78
C VAL A 174 3.03 1.19 -10.48
N LYS A 175 2.15 2.16 -10.51
CA LYS A 175 1.42 2.65 -9.34
C LYS A 175 -0.08 2.53 -9.54
N ASP A 176 -0.79 2.36 -8.42
CA ASP A 176 -2.24 2.44 -8.39
C ASP A 176 -2.74 3.90 -8.44
N GLU A 177 -4.05 4.08 -8.52
CA GLU A 177 -4.70 5.41 -8.53
C GLU A 177 -4.50 6.20 -7.22
N TYR A 178 -3.99 5.57 -6.15
CA TYR A 178 -3.62 6.19 -4.87
C TYR A 178 -2.13 6.43 -4.73
N HIS A 179 -1.37 6.29 -5.83
CA HIS A 179 0.09 6.44 -5.90
C HIS A 179 0.89 5.42 -5.07
N ASN A 180 0.28 4.30 -4.67
CA ASN A 180 1.02 3.20 -4.08
C ASN A 180 1.69 2.37 -5.19
N LEU A 181 2.82 1.74 -4.85
CA LEU A 181 3.45 0.76 -5.72
C LEU A 181 2.53 -0.45 -5.88
N ALA A 182 2.19 -0.78 -7.13
CA ALA A 182 1.43 -1.98 -7.46
C ALA A 182 2.37 -3.19 -7.51
N SER A 183 2.73 -3.70 -6.34
CA SER A 183 3.74 -4.77 -6.20
C SER A 183 3.36 -6.10 -6.88
N TYR A 184 2.10 -6.26 -7.21
CA TYR A 184 1.56 -7.41 -7.97
C TYR A 184 1.68 -7.24 -9.49
N ALA A 185 1.97 -6.05 -9.99
CA ALA A 185 2.02 -5.76 -11.41
C ALA A 185 3.29 -6.32 -12.05
N GLN A 186 3.11 -7.21 -13.03
CA GLN A 186 4.17 -7.78 -13.86
C GLN A 186 3.82 -7.45 -15.32
N LEU A 187 4.16 -6.23 -15.76
CA LEU A 187 3.80 -5.70 -17.05
C LEU A 187 5.02 -5.68 -17.99
N PRO A 188 4.85 -6.10 -19.26
CA PRO A 188 5.86 -5.85 -20.29
C PRO A 188 5.82 -4.37 -20.67
N LEU A 189 6.99 -3.74 -20.68
CA LEU A 189 7.17 -2.34 -21.06
C LEU A 189 8.01 -2.28 -22.34
N ASN A 190 7.50 -1.61 -23.36
CA ASN A 190 8.24 -1.31 -24.57
C ASN A 190 8.89 0.07 -24.43
N LEU A 191 10.17 0.12 -24.76
CA LEU A 191 11.03 1.29 -24.68
C LEU A 191 11.42 1.71 -26.11
N ILE A 192 11.16 2.96 -26.46
CA ILE A 192 11.49 3.50 -27.79
C ILE A 192 12.21 4.83 -27.59
N THR A 193 13.38 4.97 -28.22
CA THR A 193 14.15 6.21 -28.22
C THR A 193 14.05 6.92 -29.58
N THR A 194 14.08 8.23 -29.54
CA THR A 194 14.28 9.10 -30.71
C THR A 194 15.29 10.19 -30.39
N GLY A 195 16.03 10.67 -31.40
CA GLY A 195 17.14 11.60 -31.20
C GLY A 195 18.44 10.90 -30.78
N PRO A 196 19.47 11.68 -30.37
CA PRO A 196 20.83 11.18 -30.17
C PRO A 196 21.02 10.40 -28.84
N ILE A 197 20.15 9.45 -28.55
CA ILE A 197 20.25 8.52 -27.42
C ILE A 197 19.91 7.10 -27.85
N GLU A 198 20.46 6.10 -27.18
CA GLU A 198 20.07 4.71 -27.33
C GLU A 198 19.90 4.02 -25.95
N ILE A 199 19.10 2.94 -25.94
CA ILE A 199 18.87 2.12 -24.74
C ILE A 199 20.06 1.18 -24.54
N VAL A 200 20.56 1.12 -23.30
CA VAL A 200 21.55 0.14 -22.89
C VAL A 200 20.84 -1.08 -22.36
N GLY A 201 20.64 -2.07 -23.22
CA GLY A 201 19.93 -3.31 -22.91
C GLY A 201 18.74 -3.57 -23.87
N PRO A 202 17.79 -4.40 -23.45
CA PRO A 202 16.64 -4.76 -24.29
C PRO A 202 15.62 -3.63 -24.38
N ASN A 203 14.98 -3.53 -25.56
CA ASN A 203 13.90 -2.57 -25.81
C ASN A 203 12.56 -2.99 -25.15
N THR A 204 12.47 -4.20 -24.65
CA THR A 204 11.34 -4.68 -23.84
C THR A 204 11.84 -5.19 -22.52
N VAL A 205 11.33 -4.63 -21.43
CA VAL A 205 11.63 -5.03 -20.06
C VAL A 205 10.33 -5.39 -19.35
N VAL A 206 10.42 -6.24 -18.32
CA VAL A 206 9.25 -6.61 -17.51
C VAL A 206 9.40 -6.03 -16.12
N THR A 207 8.29 -5.58 -15.54
CA THR A 207 8.27 -5.17 -14.13
C THR A 207 8.24 -6.37 -13.21
N GLU A 208 9.04 -6.34 -12.15
CA GLU A 208 9.02 -7.30 -11.04
C GLU A 208 8.67 -6.57 -9.76
N GLY A 209 7.63 -7.03 -9.06
CA GLY A 209 7.13 -6.32 -7.88
C GLY A 209 6.68 -4.88 -8.19
N GLY A 210 6.18 -4.63 -9.41
CA GLY A 210 5.76 -3.31 -9.86
C GLY A 210 6.91 -2.36 -10.25
N MET A 211 8.15 -2.83 -10.35
CA MET A 211 9.32 -1.99 -10.64
C MET A 211 10.21 -2.62 -11.70
N THR A 212 10.88 -1.77 -12.44
CA THR A 212 11.99 -2.13 -13.34
C THR A 212 12.86 -0.90 -13.59
N GLY A 213 13.86 -1.02 -14.44
CA GLY A 213 14.71 0.10 -14.85
C GLY A 213 15.45 -0.17 -16.12
N THR A 214 16.02 0.89 -16.69
CA THR A 214 16.88 0.85 -17.86
C THR A 214 17.91 1.96 -17.77
N TYR A 215 18.86 1.93 -18.68
CA TYR A 215 19.82 3.01 -18.92
C TYR A 215 19.71 3.48 -20.36
N ILE A 216 19.91 4.76 -20.55
CA ILE A 216 20.18 5.33 -21.88
C ILE A 216 21.59 5.89 -21.90
N LYS A 217 22.19 5.94 -23.10
CA LYS A 217 23.46 6.61 -23.35
C LYS A 217 23.36 7.51 -24.59
N THR A 218 24.22 8.49 -24.68
CA THR A 218 24.37 9.35 -25.85
C THR A 218 25.05 8.61 -27.00
N THR A 219 24.87 9.08 -28.26
CA THR A 219 25.31 8.41 -29.49
C THR A 219 26.29 9.23 -30.34
N GLY A 220 26.93 10.24 -29.78
CA GLY A 220 27.95 11.04 -30.45
C GLY A 220 27.46 12.37 -31.05
N GLU A 221 26.13 12.64 -31.00
CA GLU A 221 25.52 13.85 -31.54
C GLU A 221 24.86 14.66 -30.42
N GLU A 222 24.78 15.98 -30.61
CA GLU A 222 24.01 16.89 -29.77
C GLU A 222 22.57 17.03 -30.27
N GLY A 223 21.64 17.41 -29.42
CA GLY A 223 20.24 17.67 -29.78
C GLY A 223 19.24 17.23 -28.73
N GLU A 224 17.98 17.32 -29.07
CA GLU A 224 16.87 16.84 -28.25
C GLU A 224 16.59 15.38 -28.53
N ALA A 225 16.31 14.65 -27.45
CA ALA A 225 15.99 13.23 -27.52
C ALA A 225 14.80 12.88 -26.62
N VAL A 226 14.12 11.79 -26.95
CA VAL A 226 12.94 11.34 -26.18
C VAL A 226 13.01 9.84 -25.97
N LEU A 227 12.75 9.42 -24.74
CA LEU A 227 12.42 8.04 -24.39
C LEU A 227 10.92 7.92 -24.16
N THR A 228 10.27 7.06 -24.94
CA THR A 228 8.86 6.69 -24.76
C THR A 228 8.78 5.31 -24.12
N ILE A 229 7.99 5.19 -23.04
CA ILE A 229 7.74 3.96 -22.32
C ILE A 229 6.25 3.64 -22.42
N SER A 230 5.89 2.47 -22.96
CA SER A 230 4.51 2.08 -23.20
C SER A 230 4.22 0.65 -22.76
N THR A 231 2.97 0.40 -22.38
CA THR A 231 2.40 -0.91 -22.08
C THR A 231 0.92 -0.89 -22.47
N PRO A 232 0.30 -2.05 -22.79
CA PRO A 232 -1.12 -2.09 -23.15
C PRO A 232 -2.07 -1.58 -22.04
N ASP A 233 -1.69 -1.75 -20.78
CA ASP A 233 -2.58 -1.54 -19.63
C ASP A 233 -2.50 -0.14 -19.01
N CYS A 234 -1.55 0.70 -19.46
CA CYS A 234 -1.36 2.05 -18.93
C CYS A 234 -1.11 3.07 -20.05
N SER A 235 -1.42 4.33 -19.80
CA SER A 235 -1.01 5.42 -20.67
C SER A 235 0.51 5.47 -20.81
N ALA A 236 1.00 5.65 -22.03
CA ALA A 236 2.42 5.81 -22.28
C ALA A 236 2.97 7.08 -21.60
N ILE A 237 4.22 7.02 -21.20
CA ILE A 237 4.96 8.16 -20.64
C ILE A 237 6.16 8.50 -21.53
N THR A 238 6.53 9.77 -21.56
CA THR A 238 7.67 10.29 -22.33
C THR A 238 8.63 11.03 -21.41
N ILE A 239 9.93 10.87 -21.66
CA ILE A 239 11.00 11.56 -20.94
C ILE A 239 11.83 12.28 -21.99
N HIS A 240 11.98 13.60 -21.84
CA HIS A 240 12.77 14.44 -22.72
C HIS A 240 14.18 14.61 -22.18
N PHE A 241 15.15 14.58 -23.09
CA PHE A 241 16.57 14.75 -22.79
C PHE A 241 17.15 15.81 -23.72
N THR A 242 18.07 16.59 -23.19
CA THR A 242 18.88 17.54 -23.97
C THR A 242 20.32 17.09 -23.91
N ILE A 243 20.91 16.87 -25.07
CA ILE A 243 22.30 16.45 -25.22
C ILE A 243 23.12 17.61 -25.75
N THR A 244 24.19 17.99 -25.07
CA THR A 244 25.15 19.01 -25.47
C THR A 244 26.53 18.37 -25.67
N LYS A 245 27.36 18.96 -26.56
CA LYS A 245 28.76 18.56 -26.70
C LYS A 245 29.65 19.26 -25.68
N GLU A 246 30.65 18.53 -25.20
CA GLU A 246 31.75 19.15 -24.44
C GLU A 246 32.51 20.10 -25.36
N ALA A 247 32.79 21.30 -24.87
CA ALA A 247 33.43 22.37 -25.66
C ALA A 247 34.92 22.10 -25.85
#